data_c71a1fbff55f20bfc7a744e17303ef8a
#
_entry.id   c71a1fbff55f20bfc7a744e17303ef8a
#
_cell.length_a   1.000
_cell.length_b   1.000
_cell.length_c   1.000
_cell.angle_alpha   90.00
_cell.angle_beta   90.00
_cell.angle_gamma   90.00
#
_symmetry.space_group_name_H-M   'P 1'
#
loop_
_entity.id
_entity.type
_entity.pdbx_description
1 polymer ?
#
loop_
_entity_poly.entity_id
_entity_poly.type
_entity_poly.pdbx_seq_one_letter_code
_entity_poly.pdbx_strand_id
1 'polypeptide(L)'
;MSKLGIRIIKSILDHPLFLPFAEAASTDLPVRRLLRLSLFQLTVGMAVVLVVGTLNRVMIVELNVPAWLVAVMISLPLIVAPYRAVVGYQSDTHRSVMGWRRLPYLWKGTAMQFGGLAIMPFALLAMSDDGREPTLIGELGAALAFLLVGAGLHTVQTIGLALATDLAPKHKHPQVVTLLCGMMLLGMVISAVSFGIALREFDNVTLIKVVQTASAITLVVNFFALWKQEPFDATYFVSKRDRNPPPKPSFRQAWTVFMQEAKSKRVLVVVGLGTFGFQAQDILLEPFGGQILHLSVGTTTLLTAFLAIGGLLGFALSARLLKRGLSPYWLAGLGVLAGLVAFSCVLGAAPLASIIPFGSGTALIGFGSALFIVGTLSATMGEAHGGFNGLALGTWGAVQASAAGAAIALGGVTRDAVSALATRGVFGEALATPITGYAVVYGTEIVLLLATLIALVPLLRSREAADGGNEVRPELPVNRAA
;
A
#
# COMPACT_ATOMS: atom_id res chain seq x y z
N MET A 1 -26.09 -17.45 14.90
CA MET A 1 -26.55 -16.13 14.39
C MET A 1 -28.05 -16.21 14.15
N SER A 2 -28.80 -15.24 14.66
CA SER A 2 -30.24 -15.19 14.47
C SER A 2 -30.58 -14.95 12.99
N LYS A 3 -31.76 -15.45 12.52
CA LYS A 3 -32.26 -15.21 11.16
C LYS A 3 -32.31 -13.70 10.82
N LEU A 4 -32.43 -12.84 11.82
CA LEU A 4 -32.40 -11.38 11.72
C LEU A 4 -31.02 -10.87 11.33
N GLY A 5 -29.94 -11.38 11.95
CA GLY A 5 -28.55 -10.98 11.62
C GLY A 5 -28.15 -11.34 10.17
N ILE A 6 -28.63 -12.46 9.66
CA ILE A 6 -28.42 -12.88 8.27
C ILE A 6 -29.17 -11.96 7.30
N ARG A 7 -30.39 -11.52 7.63
CA ARG A 7 -31.17 -10.56 6.81
C ARG A 7 -30.53 -9.19 6.76
N ILE A 8 -30.04 -8.68 7.91
CA ILE A 8 -29.35 -7.37 7.96
C ILE A 8 -28.07 -7.40 7.14
N ILE A 9 -27.24 -8.44 7.28
CA ILE A 9 -26.01 -8.59 6.48
C ILE A 9 -26.33 -8.69 4.98
N LYS A 10 -27.38 -9.43 4.61
CA LYS A 10 -27.80 -9.54 3.22
C LYS A 10 -28.32 -8.22 2.67
N SER A 11 -29.11 -7.47 3.44
CA SER A 11 -29.61 -6.13 3.06
C SER A 11 -28.47 -5.11 2.89
N ILE A 12 -27.43 -5.16 3.72
CA ILE A 12 -26.24 -4.30 3.58
C ILE A 12 -25.44 -4.67 2.33
N LEU A 13 -25.25 -5.97 2.05
CA LEU A 13 -24.50 -6.44 0.90
C LEU A 13 -25.24 -6.25 -0.44
N ASP A 14 -26.58 -6.22 -0.41
CA ASP A 14 -27.41 -5.96 -1.60
C ASP A 14 -27.54 -4.45 -1.90
N HIS A 15 -26.99 -3.57 -1.05
CA HIS A 15 -27.03 -2.13 -1.28
C HIS A 15 -26.11 -1.75 -2.46
N PRO A 16 -26.51 -0.85 -3.38
CA PRO A 16 -25.74 -0.47 -4.57
C PRO A 16 -24.30 -0.04 -4.32
N LEU A 17 -23.99 0.49 -3.12
CA LEU A 17 -22.63 0.88 -2.69
C LEU A 17 -21.72 -0.34 -2.45
N PHE A 18 -22.27 -1.49 -2.06
CA PHE A 18 -21.54 -2.71 -1.74
C PHE A 18 -21.63 -3.80 -2.82
N LEU A 19 -22.41 -3.58 -3.89
CA LEU A 19 -22.54 -4.50 -5.02
C LEU A 19 -21.21 -5.01 -5.59
N PRO A 20 -20.17 -4.16 -5.77
CA PRO A 20 -18.89 -4.66 -6.29
C PRO A 20 -18.24 -5.69 -5.36
N PHE A 21 -18.50 -5.65 -4.07
CA PHE A 21 -17.95 -6.59 -3.09
C PHE A 21 -18.80 -7.86 -2.94
N ALA A 22 -20.11 -7.77 -3.07
CA ALA A 22 -21.00 -8.93 -3.11
C ALA A 22 -20.76 -9.80 -4.35
N GLU A 23 -20.43 -9.21 -5.48
CA GLU A 23 -20.06 -9.90 -6.72
C GLU A 23 -18.75 -10.70 -6.61
N ALA A 24 -17.89 -10.40 -5.64
CA ALA A 24 -16.65 -11.15 -5.41
C ALA A 24 -16.88 -12.57 -4.87
N ALA A 25 -18.05 -12.84 -4.28
CA ALA A 25 -18.40 -14.17 -3.78
C ALA A 25 -18.75 -15.15 -4.91
N SER A 26 -18.41 -16.42 -4.70
CA SER A 26 -18.76 -17.54 -5.58
C SER A 26 -19.31 -18.71 -4.76
N THR A 27 -19.81 -19.74 -5.41
CA THR A 27 -20.27 -20.96 -4.75
C THR A 27 -19.16 -21.60 -3.91
N ASP A 28 -17.92 -21.59 -4.42
CA ASP A 28 -16.75 -22.16 -3.75
C ASP A 28 -16.17 -21.24 -2.67
N LEU A 29 -16.39 -19.93 -2.81
CA LEU A 29 -15.96 -18.91 -1.83
C LEU A 29 -17.14 -18.04 -1.43
N PRO A 30 -18.00 -18.50 -0.49
CA PRO A 30 -19.14 -17.73 -0.03
C PRO A 30 -18.72 -16.44 0.67
N VAL A 31 -19.54 -15.38 0.58
CA VAL A 31 -19.26 -14.03 1.12
C VAL A 31 -18.74 -14.08 2.55
N ARG A 32 -19.34 -14.90 3.41
CA ARG A 32 -18.91 -15.06 4.81
C ARG A 32 -17.47 -15.52 4.94
N ARG A 33 -17.04 -16.49 4.10
CA ARG A 33 -15.67 -17.01 4.11
C ARG A 33 -14.70 -15.97 3.56
N LEU A 34 -15.09 -15.29 2.49
CA LEU A 34 -14.29 -14.22 1.89
C LEU A 34 -14.11 -13.04 2.84
N LEU A 35 -15.18 -12.56 3.49
CA LEU A 35 -15.11 -11.50 4.51
C LEU A 35 -14.25 -11.92 5.71
N ARG A 36 -14.36 -13.17 6.17
CA ARG A 36 -13.50 -13.67 7.24
C ARG A 36 -12.03 -13.71 6.80
N LEU A 37 -11.76 -14.19 5.59
CA LEU A 37 -10.40 -14.17 5.06
C LEU A 37 -9.86 -12.74 4.98
N SER A 38 -10.65 -11.78 4.49
CA SER A 38 -10.22 -10.40 4.32
C SER A 38 -9.86 -9.66 5.62
N LEU A 39 -10.18 -10.21 6.80
CA LEU A 39 -9.82 -9.62 8.10
C LEU A 39 -8.31 -9.46 8.29
N PHE A 40 -7.47 -10.29 7.66
CA PHE A 40 -6.02 -10.08 7.74
C PHE A 40 -5.59 -8.74 7.15
N GLN A 41 -6.30 -8.22 6.17
CA GLN A 41 -6.02 -6.90 5.58
C GLN A 41 -6.34 -5.76 6.55
N LEU A 42 -7.31 -5.96 7.44
CA LEU A 42 -7.61 -4.99 8.50
C LEU A 42 -6.41 -4.83 9.44
N THR A 43 -5.75 -5.94 9.83
CA THR A 43 -4.53 -5.89 10.66
C THR A 43 -3.33 -5.33 9.90
N VAL A 44 -3.25 -5.54 8.59
CA VAL A 44 -2.26 -4.90 7.72
C VAL A 44 -2.46 -3.37 7.74
N GLY A 45 -3.70 -2.90 7.54
CA GLY A 45 -4.04 -1.47 7.61
C GLY A 45 -3.72 -0.85 8.97
N MET A 46 -4.02 -1.58 10.06
CA MET A 46 -3.68 -1.15 11.43
C MET A 46 -2.17 -0.99 11.63
N ALA A 47 -1.37 -1.94 11.14
CA ALA A 47 0.09 -1.87 11.25
C ALA A 47 0.68 -0.71 10.43
N VAL A 48 0.11 -0.42 9.25
CA VAL A 48 0.51 0.74 8.43
C VAL A 48 0.26 2.04 9.18
N VAL A 49 -0.92 2.23 9.77
CA VAL A 49 -1.24 3.43 10.58
C VAL A 49 -0.29 3.60 11.75
N LEU A 50 0.01 2.51 12.46
CA LEU A 50 0.97 2.56 13.56
C LEU A 50 2.36 2.98 13.10
N VAL A 51 2.91 2.27 12.11
CA VAL A 51 4.32 2.41 11.70
C VAL A 51 4.56 3.71 10.93
N VAL A 52 3.73 3.99 9.92
CA VAL A 52 3.95 5.12 9.01
C VAL A 52 3.36 6.42 9.57
N GLY A 53 2.21 6.34 10.26
CA GLY A 53 1.56 7.49 10.85
C GLY A 53 2.02 7.74 12.30
N THR A 54 1.39 7.05 13.24
CA THR A 54 1.48 7.36 14.68
C THR A 54 2.91 7.31 15.21
N LEU A 55 3.63 6.19 15.00
CA LEU A 55 5.00 6.04 15.53
C LEU A 55 6.00 6.95 14.84
N ASN A 56 5.85 7.17 13.54
CA ASN A 56 6.63 8.13 12.79
C ASN A 56 6.56 9.53 13.43
N ARG A 57 5.34 10.02 13.65
CA ARG A 57 5.15 11.34 14.27
C ARG A 57 5.72 11.40 15.69
N VAL A 58 5.44 10.36 16.51
CA VAL A 58 5.93 10.30 17.90
C VAL A 58 7.45 10.34 17.93
N MET A 59 8.15 9.58 17.10
CA MET A 59 9.61 9.57 17.04
C MET A 59 10.16 10.93 16.64
N ILE A 60 9.60 11.60 15.63
CA ILE A 60 10.12 12.87 15.12
C ILE A 60 9.75 14.03 16.05
N VAL A 61 8.52 14.08 16.56
CA VAL A 61 8.00 15.25 17.29
C VAL A 61 8.17 15.14 18.80
N GLU A 62 7.83 13.97 19.39
CA GLU A 62 7.85 13.81 20.85
C GLU A 62 9.22 13.32 21.36
N LEU A 63 9.88 12.44 20.60
CA LEU A 63 11.18 11.88 20.98
C LEU A 63 12.36 12.60 20.32
N ASN A 64 12.10 13.62 19.47
CA ASN A 64 13.12 14.41 18.75
C ASN A 64 14.11 13.58 17.93
N VAL A 65 13.70 12.40 17.47
CA VAL A 65 14.53 11.55 16.59
C VAL A 65 14.64 12.20 15.21
N PRO A 66 15.84 12.31 14.62
CA PRO A 66 16.00 12.91 13.29
C PRO A 66 15.13 12.21 12.24
N ALA A 67 14.44 12.97 11.39
CA ALA A 67 13.51 12.43 10.40
C ALA A 67 14.20 11.48 9.41
N TRP A 68 15.47 11.70 9.08
CA TRP A 68 16.25 10.79 8.23
C TRP A 68 16.38 9.39 8.82
N LEU A 69 16.60 9.28 10.14
CA LEU A 69 16.75 7.99 10.82
C LEU A 69 15.42 7.24 10.85
N VAL A 70 14.33 7.95 11.16
CA VAL A 70 12.97 7.40 11.13
C VAL A 70 12.60 6.97 9.70
N ALA A 71 12.92 7.80 8.69
CA ALA A 71 12.70 7.48 7.29
C ALA A 71 13.43 6.20 6.85
N VAL A 72 14.69 6.05 7.24
CA VAL A 72 15.46 4.82 6.97
C VAL A 72 14.79 3.63 7.62
N MET A 73 14.39 3.70 8.89
CA MET A 73 13.71 2.60 9.59
C MET A 73 12.42 2.17 8.90
N ILE A 74 11.57 3.12 8.50
CA ILE A 74 10.29 2.85 7.81
C ILE A 74 10.53 2.33 6.39
N SER A 75 11.58 2.79 5.71
CA SER A 75 11.89 2.40 4.34
C SER A 75 12.57 1.03 4.20
N LEU A 76 13.25 0.55 5.25
CA LEU A 76 13.96 -0.73 5.23
C LEU A 76 13.10 -1.91 4.72
N PRO A 77 11.87 -2.13 5.23
CA PRO A 77 11.00 -3.19 4.72
C PRO A 77 10.61 -3.02 3.26
N LEU A 78 10.48 -1.77 2.80
CA LEU A 78 10.07 -1.45 1.42
C LEU A 78 11.23 -1.63 0.44
N ILE A 79 12.46 -1.25 0.83
CA ILE A 79 13.68 -1.47 0.03
C ILE A 79 13.94 -2.98 -0.13
N VAL A 80 13.67 -3.77 0.91
CA VAL A 80 13.78 -5.24 0.87
C VAL A 80 12.56 -5.91 0.22
N ALA A 81 11.57 -5.15 -0.24
CA ALA A 81 10.35 -5.67 -0.85
C ALA A 81 10.55 -6.66 -2.04
N PRO A 82 11.64 -6.67 -2.84
CA PRO A 82 11.91 -7.75 -3.80
C PRO A 82 11.89 -9.15 -3.17
N TYR A 83 12.17 -9.27 -1.86
CA TYR A 83 11.99 -10.50 -1.08
C TYR A 83 10.56 -11.07 -1.15
N ARG A 84 9.53 -10.22 -1.35
CA ARG A 84 8.13 -10.64 -1.55
C ARG A 84 7.96 -11.59 -2.73
N ALA A 85 8.72 -11.39 -3.83
CA ALA A 85 8.71 -12.28 -4.97
C ALA A 85 9.27 -13.66 -4.62
N VAL A 86 10.33 -13.70 -3.79
CA VAL A 86 10.93 -14.95 -3.31
C VAL A 86 9.98 -15.70 -2.39
N VAL A 87 9.37 -15.02 -1.42
CA VAL A 87 8.39 -15.63 -0.50
C VAL A 87 7.14 -16.10 -1.26
N GLY A 88 6.68 -15.31 -2.24
CA GLY A 88 5.59 -15.69 -3.14
C GLY A 88 5.91 -16.99 -3.89
N TYR A 89 7.05 -17.06 -4.57
CA TYR A 89 7.52 -18.25 -5.26
C TYR A 89 7.69 -19.46 -4.32
N GLN A 90 8.29 -19.27 -3.15
CA GLN A 90 8.43 -20.33 -2.15
C GLN A 90 7.07 -20.85 -1.69
N SER A 91 6.10 -19.98 -1.45
CA SER A 91 4.76 -20.38 -1.04
C SER A 91 3.98 -21.09 -2.16
N ASP A 92 4.33 -20.85 -3.44
CA ASP A 92 3.76 -21.56 -4.58
C ASP A 92 4.27 -23.00 -4.70
N THR A 93 5.54 -23.21 -4.35
CA THR A 93 6.27 -24.47 -4.59
C THR A 93 6.35 -25.35 -3.35
N HIS A 94 6.37 -24.77 -2.15
CA HIS A 94 6.46 -25.49 -0.89
C HIS A 94 5.09 -26.01 -0.43
N ARG A 95 5.08 -27.23 0.14
CA ARG A 95 3.93 -27.77 0.87
C ARG A 95 4.40 -28.30 2.21
N SER A 96 3.65 -27.91 3.25
CA SER A 96 3.93 -28.40 4.61
C SER A 96 3.57 -29.90 4.72
N VAL A 97 3.96 -30.50 5.86
CA VAL A 97 3.58 -31.88 6.21
C VAL A 97 2.06 -32.07 6.23
N MET A 98 1.28 -31.01 6.49
CA MET A 98 -0.19 -31.04 6.50
C MET A 98 -0.82 -30.78 5.10
N GLY A 99 -0.01 -30.69 4.03
CA GLY A 99 -0.47 -30.35 2.68
C GLY A 99 -0.72 -28.85 2.44
N TRP A 100 -0.60 -28.00 3.47
CA TRP A 100 -0.82 -26.56 3.36
C TRP A 100 0.30 -25.88 2.58
N ARG A 101 -0.08 -24.96 1.69
CA ARG A 101 0.84 -24.18 0.86
C ARG A 101 1.06 -22.76 1.43
N ARG A 102 -0.02 -22.03 1.65
CA ARG A 102 -0.02 -20.60 2.00
C ARG A 102 -0.02 -20.35 3.50
N LEU A 103 -0.80 -21.12 4.25
CA LEU A 103 -1.00 -20.96 5.70
C LEU A 103 0.29 -20.89 6.51
N PRO A 104 1.32 -21.74 6.30
CA PRO A 104 2.55 -21.65 7.08
C PRO A 104 3.28 -20.32 6.93
N TYR A 105 3.25 -19.73 5.74
CA TYR A 105 3.87 -18.42 5.48
C TYR A 105 3.05 -17.29 6.09
N LEU A 106 1.73 -17.36 6.05
CA LEU A 106 0.84 -16.40 6.70
C LEU A 106 1.04 -16.39 8.22
N TRP A 107 1.22 -17.56 8.84
CA TRP A 107 1.55 -17.67 10.25
C TRP A 107 2.92 -17.09 10.60
N LYS A 108 3.94 -17.37 9.79
CA LYS A 108 5.27 -16.76 9.96
C LYS A 108 5.19 -15.24 9.86
N GLY A 109 4.49 -14.72 8.84
CA GLY A 109 4.28 -13.28 8.67
C GLY A 109 3.53 -12.65 9.84
N THR A 110 2.46 -13.30 10.33
CA THR A 110 1.71 -12.85 11.52
C THR A 110 2.60 -12.85 12.78
N ALA A 111 3.42 -13.88 12.98
CA ALA A 111 4.33 -13.95 14.12
C ALA A 111 5.41 -12.85 14.07
N MET A 112 5.94 -12.55 12.87
CA MET A 112 6.90 -11.45 12.66
C MET A 112 6.24 -10.09 12.95
N GLN A 113 5.02 -9.86 12.44
CA GLN A 113 4.26 -8.64 12.68
C GLN A 113 3.95 -8.45 14.17
N PHE A 114 3.46 -9.51 14.84
CA PHE A 114 3.20 -9.53 16.28
C PHE A 114 4.47 -9.25 17.08
N GLY A 115 5.56 -10.00 16.82
CA GLY A 115 6.82 -9.86 17.56
C GLY A 115 7.46 -8.49 17.39
N GLY A 116 7.44 -7.95 16.16
CA GLY A 116 7.95 -6.60 15.88
C GLY A 116 7.16 -5.52 16.63
N LEU A 117 5.82 -5.57 16.62
CA LEU A 117 4.98 -4.65 17.40
C LEU A 117 5.16 -4.82 18.92
N ALA A 118 5.39 -6.05 19.40
CA ALA A 118 5.63 -6.30 20.81
C ALA A 118 6.94 -5.71 21.32
N ILE A 119 8.00 -5.72 20.51
CA ILE A 119 9.32 -5.17 20.85
C ILE A 119 9.33 -3.63 20.69
N MET A 120 8.58 -3.09 19.72
CA MET A 120 8.61 -1.70 19.27
C MET A 120 8.60 -0.66 20.42
N PRO A 121 7.66 -0.67 21.38
CA PRO A 121 7.60 0.37 22.40
C PRO A 121 8.85 0.42 23.27
N PHE A 122 9.43 -0.74 23.60
CA PHE A 122 10.63 -0.80 24.42
C PHE A 122 11.86 -0.29 23.69
N ALA A 123 11.97 -0.59 22.37
CA ALA A 123 13.03 -0.07 21.55
C ALA A 123 12.95 1.46 21.40
N LEU A 124 11.73 2.01 21.25
CA LEU A 124 11.51 3.45 21.17
C LEU A 124 11.86 4.16 22.48
N LEU A 125 11.49 3.58 23.63
CA LEU A 125 11.88 4.12 24.94
C LEU A 125 13.39 4.08 25.14
N ALA A 126 14.08 3.02 24.68
CA ALA A 126 15.54 2.95 24.75
C ALA A 126 16.24 3.98 23.85
N MET A 127 15.55 4.54 22.85
CA MET A 127 16.03 5.66 22.03
C MET A 127 15.79 7.03 22.67
N SER A 128 14.77 7.15 23.52
CA SER A 128 14.31 8.42 24.12
C SER A 128 14.99 8.74 25.46
N ASP A 129 16.23 8.29 25.68
CA ASP A 129 16.89 8.47 26.98
C ASP A 129 17.10 9.95 27.31
N ASP A 130 16.56 10.39 28.46
CA ASP A 130 16.49 11.76 29.02
C ASP A 130 17.76 12.60 28.80
N GLY A 131 17.91 13.21 27.61
CA GLY A 131 18.96 14.17 27.28
C GLY A 131 20.33 13.58 26.94
N ARG A 132 20.45 12.26 26.77
CA ARG A 132 21.62 11.58 26.22
C ARG A 132 21.44 11.28 24.74
N GLU A 133 22.54 11.17 24.00
CA GLU A 133 22.46 10.73 22.60
C GLU A 133 21.79 9.34 22.50
N PRO A 134 20.98 9.10 21.44
CA PRO A 134 20.29 7.82 21.23
C PRO A 134 21.27 6.65 21.40
N THR A 135 20.90 5.67 22.22
CA THR A 135 21.78 4.51 22.40
C THR A 135 21.75 3.66 21.15
N LEU A 136 22.90 3.20 20.68
CA LEU A 136 23.02 2.28 19.54
C LEU A 136 22.12 1.04 19.69
N ILE A 137 21.93 0.58 20.93
CA ILE A 137 21.05 -0.57 21.24
C ILE A 137 19.59 -0.21 20.97
N GLY A 138 19.13 1.01 21.32
CA GLY A 138 17.79 1.50 21.05
C GLY A 138 17.54 1.62 19.53
N GLU A 139 18.49 2.23 18.80
CA GLU A 139 18.40 2.36 17.35
C GLU A 139 18.32 1.01 16.63
N LEU A 140 19.22 0.07 16.96
CA LEU A 140 19.21 -1.28 16.39
C LEU A 140 17.95 -2.07 16.78
N GLY A 141 17.47 -1.91 18.02
CA GLY A 141 16.22 -2.52 18.49
C GLY A 141 15.02 -1.98 17.72
N ALA A 142 14.94 -0.67 17.50
CA ALA A 142 13.90 -0.04 16.71
C ALA A 142 13.96 -0.48 15.24
N ALA A 143 15.14 -0.44 14.62
CA ALA A 143 15.33 -0.89 13.25
C ALA A 143 14.90 -2.35 13.06
N LEU A 144 15.26 -3.24 14.00
CA LEU A 144 14.83 -4.63 14.01
C LEU A 144 13.29 -4.74 14.16
N ALA A 145 12.68 -3.97 15.06
CA ALA A 145 11.24 -3.97 15.25
C ALA A 145 10.50 -3.52 13.97
N PHE A 146 10.93 -2.42 13.34
CA PHE A 146 10.39 -1.94 12.06
C PHE A 146 10.54 -2.98 10.95
N LEU A 147 11.73 -3.59 10.85
CA LEU A 147 11.99 -4.65 9.85
C LEU A 147 11.08 -5.86 10.05
N LEU A 148 10.90 -6.32 11.29
CA LEU A 148 10.02 -7.45 11.61
C LEU A 148 8.55 -7.12 11.30
N VAL A 149 8.05 -5.96 11.73
CA VAL A 149 6.68 -5.53 11.42
C VAL A 149 6.48 -5.45 9.92
N GLY A 150 7.37 -4.77 9.21
CA GLY A 150 7.25 -4.59 7.77
C GLY A 150 7.38 -5.88 6.97
N ALA A 151 8.37 -6.73 7.29
CA ALA A 151 8.53 -8.04 6.64
C ALA A 151 7.31 -8.93 6.92
N GLY A 152 6.79 -8.92 8.15
CA GLY A 152 5.57 -9.63 8.54
C GLY A 152 4.36 -9.14 7.75
N LEU A 153 4.13 -7.83 7.72
CA LEU A 153 3.06 -7.15 6.99
C LEU A 153 3.10 -7.50 5.50
N HIS A 154 4.26 -7.35 4.86
CA HIS A 154 4.41 -7.64 3.43
C HIS A 154 4.22 -9.13 3.12
N THR A 155 4.65 -10.03 4.01
CA THR A 155 4.41 -11.47 3.87
C THR A 155 2.93 -11.80 3.99
N VAL A 156 2.25 -11.31 5.03
CA VAL A 156 0.80 -11.53 5.24
C VAL A 156 0.01 -10.97 4.06
N GLN A 157 0.30 -9.76 3.61
CA GLN A 157 -0.38 -9.12 2.49
C GLN A 157 -0.19 -9.91 1.18
N THR A 158 1.05 -10.27 0.84
CA THR A 158 1.38 -10.95 -0.42
C THR A 158 0.76 -12.36 -0.47
N ILE A 159 0.95 -13.14 0.59
CA ILE A 159 0.49 -14.52 0.63
C ILE A 159 -1.02 -14.59 0.89
N GLY A 160 -1.57 -13.65 1.67
CA GLY A 160 -3.02 -13.54 1.89
C GLY A 160 -3.77 -13.21 0.59
N LEU A 161 -3.23 -12.29 -0.22
CA LEU A 161 -3.76 -12.00 -1.55
C LEU A 161 -3.67 -13.23 -2.47
N ALA A 162 -2.53 -13.93 -2.47
CA ALA A 162 -2.36 -15.16 -3.25
C ALA A 162 -3.33 -16.26 -2.80
N LEU A 163 -3.56 -16.43 -1.51
CA LEU A 163 -4.55 -17.37 -0.98
C LEU A 163 -5.97 -17.02 -1.45
N ALA A 164 -6.33 -15.73 -1.37
CA ALA A 164 -7.65 -15.28 -1.78
C ALA A 164 -7.89 -15.49 -3.29
N THR A 165 -6.88 -15.27 -4.13
CA THR A 165 -6.95 -15.52 -5.57
C THR A 165 -6.96 -17.01 -5.89
N ASP A 166 -6.21 -17.85 -5.14
CA ASP A 166 -6.26 -19.31 -5.30
C ASP A 166 -7.65 -19.90 -4.97
N LEU A 167 -8.39 -19.29 -4.04
CA LEU A 167 -9.73 -19.70 -3.62
C LEU A 167 -10.86 -19.16 -4.52
N ALA A 168 -10.60 -18.11 -5.28
CA ALA A 168 -11.60 -17.44 -6.12
C ALA A 168 -11.49 -17.85 -7.59
N PRO A 169 -12.61 -17.93 -8.34
CA PRO A 169 -12.58 -18.13 -9.79
C PRO A 169 -11.82 -17.00 -10.49
N LYS A 170 -11.08 -17.32 -11.56
CA LYS A 170 -10.22 -16.34 -12.27
C LYS A 170 -10.95 -15.06 -12.68
N HIS A 171 -12.19 -15.16 -13.17
CA HIS A 171 -12.99 -14.02 -13.62
C HIS A 171 -13.40 -13.08 -12.46
N LYS A 172 -13.28 -13.50 -11.19
CA LYS A 172 -13.61 -12.71 -10.00
C LYS A 172 -12.38 -12.18 -9.26
N HIS A 173 -11.15 -12.49 -9.71
CA HIS A 173 -9.93 -12.02 -9.07
C HIS A 173 -9.88 -10.50 -8.87
N PRO A 174 -10.25 -9.65 -9.87
CA PRO A 174 -10.22 -8.19 -9.68
C PRO A 174 -11.13 -7.72 -8.53
N GLN A 175 -12.32 -8.30 -8.42
CA GLN A 175 -13.29 -7.94 -7.36
C GLN A 175 -12.79 -8.39 -5.98
N VAL A 176 -12.17 -9.58 -5.90
CA VAL A 176 -11.56 -10.09 -4.65
C VAL A 176 -10.42 -9.18 -4.21
N VAL A 177 -9.53 -8.81 -5.13
CA VAL A 177 -8.41 -7.88 -4.85
C VAL A 177 -8.94 -6.53 -4.37
N THR A 178 -9.95 -5.97 -5.04
CA THR A 178 -10.58 -4.71 -4.65
C THR A 178 -11.19 -4.78 -3.26
N LEU A 179 -11.87 -5.90 -2.91
CA LEU A 179 -12.38 -6.12 -1.55
C LEU A 179 -11.24 -6.13 -0.51
N LEU A 180 -10.16 -6.86 -0.80
CA LEU A 180 -9.02 -6.95 0.12
C LEU A 180 -8.35 -5.59 0.33
N CYS A 181 -8.15 -4.81 -0.74
CA CYS A 181 -7.63 -3.45 -0.63
C CYS A 181 -8.59 -2.54 0.16
N GLY A 182 -9.89 -2.63 -0.11
CA GLY A 182 -10.91 -1.91 0.64
C GLY A 182 -10.91 -2.24 2.13
N MET A 183 -10.74 -3.53 2.49
CA MET A 183 -10.62 -3.96 3.89
C MET A 183 -9.35 -3.44 4.57
N MET A 184 -8.25 -3.32 3.83
CA MET A 184 -7.03 -2.69 4.35
C MET A 184 -7.26 -1.22 4.68
N LEU A 185 -7.86 -0.46 3.76
CA LEU A 185 -8.18 0.96 3.99
C LEU A 185 -9.21 1.13 5.11
N LEU A 186 -10.19 0.25 5.21
CA LEU A 186 -11.13 0.23 6.34
C LEU A 186 -10.39 0.02 7.66
N GLY A 187 -9.42 -0.91 7.69
CA GLY A 187 -8.54 -1.13 8.82
C GLY A 187 -7.73 0.12 9.19
N MET A 188 -7.21 0.83 8.18
CA MET A 188 -6.51 2.11 8.38
C MET A 188 -7.43 3.14 9.02
N VAL A 189 -8.66 3.34 8.51
CA VAL A 189 -9.63 4.31 9.06
C VAL A 189 -9.98 3.99 10.51
N ILE A 190 -10.37 2.73 10.79
CA ILE A 190 -10.74 2.29 12.14
C ILE A 190 -9.57 2.51 13.10
N SER A 191 -8.36 2.12 12.70
CA SER A 191 -7.16 2.21 13.55
C SER A 191 -6.73 3.65 13.76
N ALA A 192 -6.74 4.49 12.70
CA ALA A 192 -6.39 5.90 12.82
C ALA A 192 -7.33 6.64 13.78
N VAL A 193 -8.65 6.40 13.68
CA VAL A 193 -9.63 6.97 14.61
C VAL A 193 -9.39 6.44 16.03
N SER A 194 -9.19 5.12 16.22
CA SER A 194 -9.00 4.52 17.53
C SER A 194 -7.71 5.02 18.20
N PHE A 195 -6.61 5.06 17.47
CA PHE A 195 -5.32 5.56 17.98
C PHE A 195 -5.35 7.07 18.20
N GLY A 196 -6.00 7.82 17.31
CA GLY A 196 -6.19 9.26 17.46
C GLY A 196 -6.97 9.63 18.73
N ILE A 197 -7.99 8.84 19.09
CA ILE A 197 -8.72 9.02 20.34
C ILE A 197 -7.88 8.60 21.54
N ALA A 198 -7.22 7.43 21.46
CA ALA A 198 -6.44 6.88 22.59
C ALA A 198 -5.20 7.72 22.92
N LEU A 199 -4.58 8.37 21.91
CA LEU A 199 -3.39 9.22 22.07
C LEU A 199 -3.71 10.72 22.06
N ARG A 200 -4.94 11.10 22.38
CA ARG A 200 -5.36 12.49 22.42
C ARG A 200 -4.53 13.32 23.43
N GLU A 201 -4.29 12.71 24.58
CA GLU A 201 -3.32 13.18 25.58
C GLU A 201 -2.15 12.21 25.51
N PHE A 202 -1.03 12.69 24.93
CA PHE A 202 0.14 11.83 24.73
C PHE A 202 0.83 11.54 26.06
N ASP A 203 1.07 10.24 26.31
CA ASP A 203 1.89 9.73 27.40
C ASP A 203 2.59 8.45 26.97
N ASN A 204 3.83 8.25 27.40
CA ASN A 204 4.64 7.09 27.05
C ASN A 204 3.98 5.76 27.46
N VAL A 205 3.32 5.72 28.62
CA VAL A 205 2.60 4.51 29.09
C VAL A 205 1.39 4.22 28.20
N THR A 206 0.67 5.25 27.79
CA THR A 206 -0.47 5.12 26.87
C THR A 206 0.00 4.63 25.49
N LEU A 207 1.14 5.14 24.97
CA LEU A 207 1.73 4.64 23.75
C LEU A 207 2.05 3.15 23.81
N ILE A 208 2.69 2.69 24.91
CA ILE A 208 2.98 1.28 25.14
C ILE A 208 1.69 0.44 25.10
N LYS A 209 0.65 0.86 25.83
CA LYS A 209 -0.64 0.17 25.85
C LYS A 209 -1.27 0.07 24.47
N VAL A 210 -1.26 1.15 23.69
CA VAL A 210 -1.81 1.19 22.32
C VAL A 210 -1.08 0.20 21.41
N VAL A 211 0.26 0.23 21.41
CA VAL A 211 1.06 -0.64 20.52
C VAL A 211 0.93 -2.12 20.95
N GLN A 212 0.95 -2.43 22.24
CA GLN A 212 0.76 -3.79 22.74
C GLN A 212 -0.64 -4.32 22.45
N THR A 213 -1.67 -3.49 22.59
CA THR A 213 -3.05 -3.85 22.23
C THR A 213 -3.16 -4.14 20.74
N ALA A 214 -2.56 -3.31 19.87
CA ALA A 214 -2.54 -3.55 18.44
C ALA A 214 -1.79 -4.84 18.07
N SER A 215 -0.70 -5.14 18.77
CA SER A 215 0.03 -6.41 18.65
C SER A 215 -0.88 -7.62 18.95
N ALA A 216 -1.57 -7.60 20.08
CA ALA A 216 -2.50 -8.65 20.48
C ALA A 216 -3.68 -8.79 19.50
N ILE A 217 -4.28 -7.67 19.06
CA ILE A 217 -5.35 -7.65 18.05
C ILE A 217 -4.86 -8.28 16.73
N THR A 218 -3.63 -7.97 16.30
CA THR A 218 -3.05 -8.56 15.09
C THR A 218 -3.02 -10.09 15.17
N LEU A 219 -2.56 -10.65 16.28
CA LEU A 219 -2.48 -12.09 16.46
C LEU A 219 -3.88 -12.74 16.46
N VAL A 220 -4.81 -12.18 17.24
CA VAL A 220 -6.18 -12.71 17.40
C VAL A 220 -6.97 -12.61 16.09
N VAL A 221 -6.97 -11.46 15.44
CA VAL A 221 -7.74 -11.24 14.20
C VAL A 221 -7.19 -12.12 13.08
N ASN A 222 -5.85 -12.21 12.93
CA ASN A 222 -5.25 -13.08 11.92
C ASN A 222 -5.53 -14.57 12.20
N PHE A 223 -5.56 -14.98 13.47
CA PHE A 223 -5.97 -16.32 13.83
C PHE A 223 -7.38 -16.65 13.32
N PHE A 224 -8.35 -15.78 13.56
CA PHE A 224 -9.72 -15.95 13.06
C PHE A 224 -9.81 -15.85 11.54
N ALA A 225 -9.07 -14.92 10.91
CA ALA A 225 -9.05 -14.75 9.47
C ALA A 225 -8.59 -16.01 8.74
N LEU A 226 -7.53 -16.65 9.25
CA LEU A 226 -6.88 -17.79 8.63
C LEU A 226 -7.47 -19.14 9.02
N TRP A 227 -8.38 -19.15 9.99
CA TRP A 227 -8.98 -20.40 10.50
C TRP A 227 -9.72 -21.17 9.41
N LYS A 228 -9.28 -22.42 9.14
CA LYS A 228 -9.88 -23.32 8.13
C LYS A 228 -10.03 -22.69 6.73
N GLN A 229 -9.06 -21.89 6.28
CA GLN A 229 -9.08 -21.30 4.94
C GLN A 229 -8.48 -22.22 3.88
N GLU A 230 -7.47 -22.99 4.21
CA GLU A 230 -6.83 -23.93 3.28
C GLU A 230 -7.25 -25.36 3.66
N PRO A 231 -7.77 -26.16 2.68
CA PRO A 231 -8.19 -27.53 2.96
C PRO A 231 -6.98 -28.41 3.29
N PHE A 232 -7.20 -29.41 4.13
CA PHE A 232 -6.21 -30.45 4.37
C PHE A 232 -6.19 -31.41 3.17
N ASP A 233 -5.06 -31.52 2.49
CA ASP A 233 -4.90 -32.39 1.33
C ASP A 233 -4.13 -33.66 1.73
N ALA A 234 -4.86 -34.68 2.20
CA ALA A 234 -4.29 -35.97 2.57
C ALA A 234 -3.74 -36.75 1.36
N THR A 235 -4.23 -36.44 0.14
CA THR A 235 -3.86 -37.17 -1.09
C THR A 235 -2.48 -36.76 -1.62
N TYR A 236 -1.93 -35.64 -1.13
CA TYR A 236 -0.63 -35.14 -1.55
C TYR A 236 0.52 -36.13 -1.26
N PHE A 237 0.44 -36.87 -0.17
CA PHE A 237 1.46 -37.86 0.18
C PHE A 237 1.49 -39.08 -0.79
N VAL A 238 0.36 -39.40 -1.36
CA VAL A 238 0.22 -40.57 -2.26
C VAL A 238 0.69 -40.22 -3.68
N SER A 239 0.46 -38.97 -4.13
CA SER A 239 0.72 -38.54 -5.52
C SER A 239 2.14 -38.05 -5.81
N LYS A 240 3.03 -37.95 -4.83
CA LYS A 240 4.38 -37.39 -5.01
C LYS A 240 5.30 -38.27 -5.91
N ARG A 241 4.91 -39.48 -6.18
CA ARG A 241 5.76 -40.49 -6.85
C ARG A 241 5.78 -40.38 -8.39
N ASP A 242 4.79 -39.74 -9.04
CA ASP A 242 4.57 -39.91 -10.49
C ASP A 242 4.43 -38.64 -11.35
N ARG A 243 4.80 -37.46 -10.88
CA ARG A 243 4.70 -36.25 -11.73
C ARG A 243 6.01 -35.52 -11.86
N ASN A 244 6.70 -35.70 -13.00
CA ASN A 244 7.66 -34.74 -13.54
C ASN A 244 6.88 -33.56 -14.16
N PRO A 245 6.72 -32.41 -13.51
CA PRO A 245 6.12 -31.24 -14.14
C PRO A 245 7.04 -30.76 -15.27
N PRO A 246 6.51 -30.25 -16.40
CA PRO A 246 7.34 -29.67 -17.45
C PRO A 246 8.22 -28.55 -16.87
N PRO A 247 9.45 -28.41 -17.37
CA PRO A 247 10.39 -27.41 -16.87
C PRO A 247 9.79 -26.01 -17.04
N LYS A 248 9.57 -25.31 -15.93
CA LYS A 248 9.12 -23.91 -15.95
C LYS A 248 10.26 -23.05 -16.47
N PRO A 249 10.00 -22.04 -17.36
CA PRO A 249 11.03 -21.15 -17.81
C PRO A 249 11.70 -20.46 -16.61
N SER A 250 13.04 -20.35 -16.65
CA SER A 250 13.77 -19.67 -15.57
C SER A 250 13.30 -18.22 -15.44
N PHE A 251 13.37 -17.65 -14.22
CA PHE A 251 13.02 -16.24 -13.96
C PHE A 251 13.77 -15.30 -14.95
N ARG A 252 15.04 -15.56 -15.24
CA ARG A 252 15.84 -14.75 -16.15
C ARG A 252 15.29 -14.74 -17.58
N GLN A 253 14.83 -15.89 -18.08
CA GLN A 253 14.26 -15.96 -19.44
C GLN A 253 12.94 -15.18 -19.53
N ALA A 254 12.03 -15.39 -18.57
CA ALA A 254 10.77 -14.66 -18.51
C ALA A 254 10.98 -13.14 -18.36
N TRP A 255 11.93 -12.73 -17.55
CA TRP A 255 12.33 -11.33 -17.37
C TRP A 255 12.84 -10.71 -18.67
N THR A 256 13.71 -11.40 -19.41
CA THR A 256 14.26 -10.91 -20.67
C THR A 256 13.15 -10.63 -21.68
N VAL A 257 12.22 -11.57 -21.82
CA VAL A 257 11.07 -11.43 -22.76
C VAL A 257 10.20 -10.24 -22.34
N PHE A 258 9.84 -10.11 -21.06
CA PHE A 258 9.03 -9.03 -20.53
C PHE A 258 9.68 -7.65 -20.78
N MET A 259 10.99 -7.56 -20.56
CA MET A 259 11.76 -6.31 -20.72
C MET A 259 12.13 -5.98 -22.19
N GLN A 260 11.83 -6.84 -23.17
CA GLN A 260 11.98 -6.48 -24.58
C GLN A 260 10.89 -5.54 -25.09
N GLU A 261 9.71 -5.54 -24.48
CA GLU A 261 8.62 -4.66 -24.86
C GLU A 261 8.83 -3.21 -24.38
N ALA A 262 8.91 -2.26 -25.30
CA ALA A 262 9.10 -0.83 -24.98
C ALA A 262 7.96 -0.26 -24.14
N LYS A 263 6.73 -0.76 -24.33
CA LYS A 263 5.54 -0.36 -23.60
C LYS A 263 5.60 -0.79 -22.14
N SER A 264 6.03 -2.04 -21.86
CA SER A 264 6.24 -2.54 -20.50
C SER A 264 7.25 -1.71 -19.73
N LYS A 265 8.40 -1.37 -20.35
CA LYS A 265 9.41 -0.48 -19.75
C LYS A 265 8.83 0.87 -19.37
N ARG A 266 8.04 1.48 -20.27
CA ARG A 266 7.45 2.81 -20.04
C ARG A 266 6.42 2.78 -18.90
N VAL A 267 5.59 1.73 -18.82
CA VAL A 267 4.66 1.53 -17.70
C VAL A 267 5.44 1.46 -16.38
N LEU A 268 6.55 0.72 -16.32
CA LEU A 268 7.36 0.63 -15.12
C LEU A 268 8.00 1.98 -14.71
N VAL A 269 8.44 2.79 -15.70
CA VAL A 269 8.92 4.15 -15.44
C VAL A 269 7.81 5.02 -14.85
N VAL A 270 6.59 4.97 -15.42
CA VAL A 270 5.43 5.68 -14.88
C VAL A 270 5.12 5.23 -13.45
N VAL A 271 5.14 3.92 -13.19
CA VAL A 271 4.92 3.36 -11.84
C VAL A 271 5.97 3.87 -10.87
N GLY A 272 7.26 3.84 -11.25
CA GLY A 272 8.37 4.32 -10.42
C GLY A 272 8.26 5.80 -10.09
N LEU A 273 8.14 6.66 -11.12
CA LEU A 273 8.04 8.11 -10.95
C LEU A 273 6.79 8.52 -10.16
N GLY A 274 5.62 7.98 -10.52
CA GLY A 274 4.39 8.35 -9.85
C GLY A 274 4.33 7.84 -8.41
N THR A 275 4.85 6.63 -8.14
CA THR A 275 4.95 6.14 -6.76
C THR A 275 5.90 7.01 -5.95
N PHE A 276 7.05 7.38 -6.51
CA PHE A 276 7.98 8.28 -5.84
C PHE A 276 7.32 9.63 -5.53
N GLY A 277 6.58 10.20 -6.49
CA GLY A 277 5.86 11.46 -6.33
C GLY A 277 4.63 11.42 -5.41
N PHE A 278 4.18 10.23 -4.96
CA PHE A 278 3.09 10.12 -3.98
C PHE A 278 3.57 9.70 -2.59
N GLN A 279 4.79 9.17 -2.42
CA GLN A 279 5.18 8.44 -1.22
C GLN A 279 6.17 9.16 -0.31
N ALA A 280 6.90 10.19 -0.77
CA ALA A 280 7.84 10.91 0.09
C ALA A 280 7.11 11.64 1.25
N GLN A 281 5.86 12.05 1.03
CA GLN A 281 4.99 12.66 2.03
C GLN A 281 4.61 11.71 3.19
N ASP A 282 4.66 10.40 3.00
CA ASP A 282 4.21 9.44 4.01
C ASP A 282 4.92 9.61 5.36
N ILE A 283 6.20 10.01 5.33
CA ILE A 283 6.97 10.29 6.54
C ILE A 283 6.81 11.72 7.04
N LEU A 284 6.37 12.66 6.22
CA LEU A 284 6.41 14.08 6.51
C LEU A 284 5.05 14.69 6.86
N LEU A 285 3.95 14.04 6.46
CA LEU A 285 2.61 14.61 6.57
C LEU A 285 2.20 14.86 8.04
N GLU A 286 2.31 13.83 8.89
CA GLU A 286 1.96 13.97 10.31
C GLU A 286 2.96 14.87 11.08
N PRO A 287 4.30 14.74 10.89
CA PRO A 287 5.25 15.68 11.47
C PRO A 287 5.03 17.14 11.01
N PHE A 288 4.68 17.39 9.76
CA PHE A 288 4.31 18.71 9.28
C PHE A 288 3.13 19.29 10.07
N GLY A 289 2.08 18.50 10.26
CA GLY A 289 0.94 18.88 11.08
C GLY A 289 1.34 19.21 12.53
N GLY A 290 2.24 18.43 13.12
CA GLY A 290 2.74 18.65 14.48
C GLY A 290 3.67 19.85 14.61
N GLN A 291 4.67 20.00 13.74
CA GLN A 291 5.71 21.04 13.84
C GLN A 291 5.30 22.39 13.25
N ILE A 292 4.52 22.41 12.17
CA ILE A 292 4.19 23.65 11.45
C ILE A 292 2.80 24.17 11.84
N LEU A 293 1.81 23.27 11.98
CA LEU A 293 0.44 23.65 12.33
C LEU A 293 0.12 23.44 13.80
N HIS A 294 1.08 22.98 14.62
CA HIS A 294 0.96 22.76 16.06
C HIS A 294 -0.23 21.87 16.47
N LEU A 295 -0.55 20.86 15.61
CA LEU A 295 -1.64 19.93 15.85
C LEU A 295 -1.24 18.86 16.88
N SER A 296 -2.20 18.41 17.71
CA SER A 296 -1.96 17.29 18.64
C SER A 296 -1.71 15.95 17.93
N VAL A 297 -1.09 14.98 18.62
CA VAL A 297 -0.85 13.62 18.10
C VAL A 297 -2.16 13.00 17.60
N GLY A 298 -3.23 13.10 18.40
CA GLY A 298 -4.53 12.57 18.01
C GLY A 298 -5.06 13.19 16.73
N THR A 299 -4.91 14.51 16.55
CA THR A 299 -5.38 15.22 15.35
C THR A 299 -4.54 14.84 14.13
N THR A 300 -3.22 14.74 14.26
CA THR A 300 -2.36 14.34 13.13
C THR A 300 -2.57 12.88 12.73
N THR A 301 -2.79 11.98 13.69
CA THR A 301 -3.13 10.58 13.37
C THR A 301 -4.47 10.46 12.61
N LEU A 302 -5.43 11.37 12.84
CA LEU A 302 -6.66 11.42 12.04
C LEU A 302 -6.40 11.76 10.56
N LEU A 303 -5.28 12.40 10.21
CA LEU A 303 -4.93 12.64 8.80
C LEU A 303 -4.78 11.32 8.03
N THR A 304 -4.24 10.28 8.66
CA THR A 304 -4.18 8.95 8.05
C THR A 304 -5.59 8.39 7.76
N ALA A 305 -6.58 8.70 8.59
CA ALA A 305 -7.97 8.36 8.30
C ALA A 305 -8.51 9.14 7.08
N PHE A 306 -8.21 10.44 6.97
CA PHE A 306 -8.59 11.24 5.79
C PHE A 306 -7.95 10.70 4.51
N LEU A 307 -6.66 10.36 4.55
CA LEU A 307 -5.94 9.72 3.46
C LEU A 307 -6.61 8.40 3.05
N ALA A 308 -6.95 7.55 4.01
CA ALA A 308 -7.59 6.26 3.76
C ALA A 308 -9.02 6.42 3.22
N ILE A 309 -9.80 7.38 3.74
CA ILE A 309 -11.16 7.69 3.21
C ILE A 309 -11.05 8.19 1.77
N GLY A 310 -10.11 9.10 1.48
CA GLY A 310 -9.81 9.53 0.11
C GLY A 310 -9.49 8.33 -0.79
N GLY A 311 -8.63 7.43 -0.32
CA GLY A 311 -8.27 6.19 -1.01
C GLY A 311 -9.48 5.29 -1.30
N LEU A 312 -10.37 5.09 -0.32
CA LEU A 312 -11.62 4.32 -0.51
C LEU A 312 -12.52 4.92 -1.59
N LEU A 313 -12.68 6.25 -1.58
CA LEU A 313 -13.44 6.98 -2.62
C LEU A 313 -12.76 6.83 -3.99
N GLY A 314 -11.43 6.93 -4.05
CA GLY A 314 -10.63 6.70 -5.25
C GLY A 314 -10.81 5.28 -5.80
N PHE A 315 -10.73 4.25 -4.96
CA PHE A 315 -10.98 2.86 -5.37
C PHE A 315 -12.42 2.67 -5.89
N ALA A 316 -13.42 3.20 -5.19
CA ALA A 316 -14.82 3.10 -5.61
C ALA A 316 -15.05 3.79 -6.97
N LEU A 317 -14.45 4.95 -7.18
CA LEU A 317 -14.54 5.67 -8.46
C LEU A 317 -13.78 4.90 -9.57
N SER A 318 -12.59 4.38 -9.28
CA SER A 318 -11.80 3.58 -10.22
C SER A 318 -12.61 2.39 -10.75
N ALA A 319 -13.25 1.64 -9.85
CA ALA A 319 -14.08 0.50 -10.22
C ALA A 319 -15.24 0.90 -11.16
N ARG A 320 -15.88 2.05 -10.88
CA ARG A 320 -16.97 2.57 -11.72
C ARG A 320 -16.49 3.02 -13.09
N LEU A 321 -15.36 3.76 -13.14
CA LEU A 321 -14.82 4.31 -14.38
C LEU A 321 -14.28 3.21 -15.30
N LEU A 322 -13.55 2.23 -14.77
CA LEU A 322 -13.07 1.08 -15.53
C LEU A 322 -14.23 0.22 -16.06
N LYS A 323 -15.29 0.04 -15.26
CA LYS A 323 -16.51 -0.67 -15.71
C LYS A 323 -17.23 0.08 -16.85
N ARG A 324 -17.10 1.40 -16.92
CA ARG A 324 -17.63 2.24 -18.02
C ARG A 324 -16.70 2.30 -19.24
N GLY A 325 -15.60 1.57 -19.25
CA GLY A 325 -14.66 1.50 -20.37
C GLY A 325 -13.56 2.55 -20.37
N LEU A 326 -13.41 3.35 -19.29
CA LEU A 326 -12.31 4.30 -19.20
C LEU A 326 -10.96 3.57 -19.29
N SER A 327 -10.04 4.08 -20.09
CA SER A 327 -8.69 3.52 -20.20
C SER A 327 -7.96 3.55 -18.85
N PRO A 328 -7.26 2.47 -18.46
CA PRO A 328 -6.42 2.45 -17.27
C PRO A 328 -5.38 3.56 -17.21
N TYR A 329 -4.83 3.98 -18.37
CA TYR A 329 -3.87 5.09 -18.44
C TYR A 329 -4.51 6.45 -18.16
N TRP A 330 -5.73 6.70 -18.65
CA TRP A 330 -6.50 7.89 -18.31
C TRP A 330 -6.83 7.93 -16.81
N LEU A 331 -7.18 6.78 -16.22
CA LEU A 331 -7.42 6.67 -14.79
C LEU A 331 -6.17 7.04 -13.98
N ALA A 332 -5.00 6.53 -14.38
CA ALA A 332 -3.73 6.88 -13.74
C ALA A 332 -3.43 8.39 -13.88
N GLY A 333 -3.68 8.97 -15.05
CA GLY A 333 -3.51 10.41 -15.29
C GLY A 333 -4.40 11.28 -14.42
N LEU A 334 -5.68 10.93 -14.26
CA LEU A 334 -6.61 11.59 -13.33
C LEU A 334 -6.10 11.53 -11.89
N GLY A 335 -5.52 10.39 -11.48
CA GLY A 335 -4.89 10.23 -10.18
C GLY A 335 -3.74 11.21 -9.97
N VAL A 336 -2.86 11.33 -10.97
CA VAL A 336 -1.72 12.27 -10.92
C VAL A 336 -2.20 13.72 -10.86
N LEU A 337 -3.21 14.11 -11.64
CA LEU A 337 -3.80 15.46 -11.57
C LEU A 337 -4.38 15.76 -10.19
N ALA A 338 -5.10 14.80 -9.59
CA ALA A 338 -5.60 14.94 -8.22
C ALA A 338 -4.44 15.12 -7.21
N GLY A 339 -3.33 14.39 -7.39
CA GLY A 339 -2.11 14.53 -6.59
C GLY A 339 -1.48 15.92 -6.68
N LEU A 340 -1.39 16.50 -7.88
CA LEU A 340 -0.88 17.86 -8.07
C LEU A 340 -1.70 18.90 -7.28
N VAL A 341 -3.02 18.82 -7.35
CA VAL A 341 -3.90 19.69 -6.56
C VAL A 341 -3.73 19.43 -5.07
N ALA A 342 -3.62 18.18 -4.66
CA ALA A 342 -3.47 17.76 -3.28
C ALA A 342 -2.21 18.35 -2.63
N PHE A 343 -1.04 18.19 -3.26
CA PHE A 343 0.22 18.74 -2.74
C PHE A 343 0.23 20.27 -2.76
N SER A 344 -0.42 20.90 -3.73
CA SER A 344 -0.61 22.36 -3.72
C SER A 344 -1.46 22.81 -2.52
N CYS A 345 -2.50 22.06 -2.14
CA CYS A 345 -3.29 22.33 -0.94
C CYS A 345 -2.47 22.16 0.34
N VAL A 346 -1.66 21.09 0.43
CA VAL A 346 -0.78 20.84 1.59
C VAL A 346 0.24 21.97 1.77
N LEU A 347 0.91 22.37 0.68
CA LEU A 347 1.85 23.51 0.70
C LEU A 347 1.16 24.82 1.09
N GLY A 348 -0.05 25.06 0.58
CA GLY A 348 -0.83 26.26 0.88
C GLY A 348 -1.34 26.30 2.32
N ALA A 349 -1.36 25.18 3.04
CA ALA A 349 -1.87 25.12 4.42
C ALA A 349 -1.01 25.95 5.41
N ALA A 350 0.31 25.97 5.22
CA ALA A 350 1.21 26.69 6.09
C ALA A 350 1.04 28.21 6.03
N PRO A 351 1.10 28.89 4.85
CA PRO A 351 0.89 30.34 4.80
C PRO A 351 -0.52 30.77 5.18
N LEU A 352 -1.52 29.87 5.02
CA LEU A 352 -2.90 30.13 5.44
C LEU A 352 -3.15 29.82 6.93
N ALA A 353 -2.17 29.19 7.61
CA ALA A 353 -2.29 28.70 8.98
C ALA A 353 -3.61 27.93 9.22
N SER A 354 -4.03 27.11 8.22
CA SER A 354 -5.35 26.49 8.19
C SER A 354 -5.26 24.97 8.06
N ILE A 355 -6.01 24.27 8.92
CA ILE A 355 -6.15 22.80 8.87
C ILE A 355 -7.03 22.33 7.68
N ILE A 356 -7.89 23.20 7.14
CA ILE A 356 -8.84 22.83 6.09
C ILE A 356 -8.11 22.42 4.78
N PRO A 357 -7.22 23.26 4.19
CA PRO A 357 -6.47 22.84 3.00
C PRO A 357 -5.52 21.67 3.30
N PHE A 358 -5.02 21.55 4.53
CA PHE A 358 -4.18 20.44 4.94
C PHE A 358 -4.95 19.11 4.94
N GLY A 359 -6.08 19.04 5.63
CA GLY A 359 -6.90 17.83 5.70
C GLY A 359 -7.54 17.47 4.35
N SER A 360 -8.03 18.46 3.58
CA SER A 360 -8.57 18.21 2.24
C SER A 360 -7.48 17.76 1.26
N GLY A 361 -6.27 18.36 1.34
CA GLY A 361 -5.11 17.93 0.57
C GLY A 361 -4.73 16.49 0.91
N THR A 362 -4.70 16.12 2.19
CA THR A 362 -4.42 14.75 2.65
C THR A 362 -5.43 13.74 2.09
N ALA A 363 -6.73 14.03 2.16
CA ALA A 363 -7.75 13.17 1.58
C ALA A 363 -7.58 13.04 0.05
N LEU A 364 -7.21 14.14 -0.62
CA LEU A 364 -7.00 14.16 -2.06
C LEU A 364 -5.71 13.41 -2.47
N ILE A 365 -4.65 13.38 -1.65
CA ILE A 365 -3.48 12.53 -1.85
C ILE A 365 -3.92 11.05 -1.88
N GLY A 366 -4.69 10.61 -0.87
CA GLY A 366 -5.22 9.25 -0.82
C GLY A 366 -6.09 8.91 -2.03
N PHE A 367 -6.97 9.82 -2.43
CA PHE A 367 -7.82 9.66 -3.60
C PHE A 367 -7.01 9.55 -4.91
N GLY A 368 -6.06 10.45 -5.14
CA GLY A 368 -5.22 10.47 -6.33
C GLY A 368 -4.31 9.25 -6.44
N SER A 369 -3.67 8.86 -5.34
CA SER A 369 -2.82 7.67 -5.28
C SER A 369 -3.60 6.38 -5.56
N ALA A 370 -4.83 6.26 -5.06
CA ALA A 370 -5.70 5.10 -5.32
C ALA A 370 -6.07 4.99 -6.82
N LEU A 371 -6.44 6.10 -7.47
CA LEU A 371 -6.68 6.13 -8.92
C LEU A 371 -5.42 5.72 -9.71
N PHE A 372 -4.27 6.25 -9.31
CA PHE A 372 -2.98 5.96 -9.95
C PHE A 372 -2.60 4.48 -9.81
N ILE A 373 -2.69 3.91 -8.60
CA ILE A 373 -2.39 2.52 -8.31
C ILE A 373 -3.30 1.59 -9.13
N VAL A 374 -4.62 1.81 -9.10
CA VAL A 374 -5.57 0.97 -9.86
C VAL A 374 -5.35 1.12 -11.36
N GLY A 375 -5.11 2.33 -11.84
CA GLY A 375 -4.83 2.60 -13.25
C GLY A 375 -3.58 1.85 -13.74
N THR A 376 -2.44 2.02 -13.05
CA THR A 376 -1.18 1.39 -13.43
C THR A 376 -1.21 -0.13 -13.27
N LEU A 377 -1.83 -0.64 -12.20
CA LEU A 377 -2.01 -2.08 -11.99
C LEU A 377 -2.87 -2.70 -13.09
N SER A 378 -4.02 -2.09 -13.41
CA SER A 378 -4.92 -2.56 -14.46
C SER A 378 -4.26 -2.50 -15.84
N ALA A 379 -3.46 -1.46 -16.12
CA ALA A 379 -2.67 -1.37 -17.33
C ALA A 379 -1.67 -2.53 -17.43
N THR A 380 -0.93 -2.80 -16.36
CA THR A 380 0.04 -3.90 -16.30
C THR A 380 -0.62 -5.26 -16.51
N MET A 381 -1.81 -5.48 -15.94
CA MET A 381 -2.58 -6.72 -16.16
C MET A 381 -3.04 -6.88 -17.62
N GLY A 382 -3.42 -5.77 -18.26
CA GLY A 382 -3.85 -5.78 -19.67
C GLY A 382 -2.71 -5.99 -20.66
N GLU A 383 -1.48 -5.64 -20.29
CA GLU A 383 -0.28 -5.81 -21.15
C GLU A 383 0.38 -7.19 -20.98
N ALA A 384 -0.05 -7.99 -20.03
CA ALA A 384 0.55 -9.29 -19.76
C ALA A 384 0.12 -10.34 -20.81
N HIS A 385 0.90 -10.45 -21.88
CA HIS A 385 0.72 -11.45 -22.95
C HIS A 385 1.46 -12.76 -22.63
N GLY A 386 0.96 -13.88 -23.10
CA GLY A 386 1.69 -15.17 -23.07
C GLY A 386 1.76 -15.90 -21.73
N GLY A 387 0.87 -15.62 -20.76
CA GLY A 387 0.81 -16.37 -19.50
C GLY A 387 1.77 -15.90 -18.41
N PHE A 388 2.46 -14.76 -18.61
CA PHE A 388 3.41 -14.15 -17.64
C PHE A 388 2.76 -13.13 -16.71
N ASN A 389 1.48 -13.23 -16.41
CA ASN A 389 0.74 -12.33 -15.52
C ASN A 389 1.42 -12.18 -14.15
N GLY A 390 1.92 -13.26 -13.58
CA GLY A 390 2.61 -13.25 -12.28
C GLY A 390 3.92 -12.45 -12.31
N LEU A 391 4.70 -12.56 -13.40
CA LEU A 391 5.91 -11.79 -13.59
C LEU A 391 5.61 -10.30 -13.74
N ALA A 392 4.63 -9.93 -14.57
CA ALA A 392 4.25 -8.54 -14.80
C ALA A 392 3.79 -7.87 -13.50
N LEU A 393 2.90 -8.52 -12.74
CA LEU A 393 2.43 -8.04 -11.45
C LEU A 393 3.52 -8.01 -10.38
N GLY A 394 4.38 -9.04 -10.37
CA GLY A 394 5.54 -9.09 -9.47
C GLY A 394 6.52 -7.95 -9.75
N THR A 395 6.78 -7.65 -11.04
CA THR A 395 7.65 -6.54 -11.45
C THR A 395 7.04 -5.18 -11.11
N TRP A 396 5.74 -5.00 -11.39
CA TRP A 396 5.02 -3.80 -10.99
C TRP A 396 5.14 -3.56 -9.48
N GLY A 397 4.86 -4.60 -8.67
CA GLY A 397 4.94 -4.51 -7.21
C GLY A 397 6.37 -4.27 -6.69
N ALA A 398 7.39 -4.85 -7.33
CA ALA A 398 8.78 -4.62 -6.98
C ALA A 398 9.21 -3.17 -7.25
N VAL A 399 8.87 -2.63 -8.43
CA VAL A 399 9.17 -1.23 -8.78
C VAL A 399 8.43 -0.28 -7.85
N GLN A 400 7.13 -0.51 -7.62
CA GLN A 400 6.32 0.30 -6.72
C GLN A 400 6.91 0.32 -5.30
N ALA A 401 7.18 -0.83 -4.71
CA ALA A 401 7.67 -0.90 -3.34
C ALA A 401 9.09 -0.33 -3.19
N SER A 402 9.98 -0.58 -4.17
CA SER A 402 11.34 0.00 -4.14
C SER A 402 11.30 1.52 -4.32
N ALA A 403 10.45 2.04 -5.21
CA ALA A 403 10.27 3.47 -5.40
C ALA A 403 9.67 4.14 -4.14
N ALA A 404 8.69 3.50 -3.49
CA ALA A 404 8.12 3.97 -2.24
C ALA A 404 9.18 4.04 -1.11
N GLY A 405 9.95 2.96 -0.93
CA GLY A 405 11.01 2.93 0.08
C GLY A 405 12.08 4.00 -0.16
N ALA A 406 12.51 4.17 -1.42
CA ALA A 406 13.47 5.21 -1.80
C ALA A 406 12.90 6.62 -1.59
N ALA A 407 11.62 6.85 -1.92
CA ALA A 407 10.94 8.13 -1.74
C ALA A 407 10.87 8.53 -0.27
N ILE A 408 10.47 7.60 0.61
CA ILE A 408 10.39 7.81 2.05
C ILE A 408 11.77 8.14 2.62
N ALA A 409 12.81 7.33 2.29
CA ALA A 409 14.16 7.53 2.78
C ALA A 409 14.73 8.89 2.33
N LEU A 410 14.64 9.18 1.03
CA LEU A 410 15.15 10.44 0.47
C LEU A 410 14.32 11.64 0.91
N GLY A 411 13.02 11.50 1.12
CA GLY A 411 12.16 12.56 1.66
C GLY A 411 12.61 13.01 3.04
N GLY A 412 12.88 12.08 3.95
CA GLY A 412 13.39 12.39 5.29
C GLY A 412 14.77 13.05 5.26
N VAL A 413 15.71 12.47 4.50
CA VAL A 413 17.07 13.02 4.33
C VAL A 413 17.04 14.42 3.74
N THR A 414 16.27 14.63 2.66
CA THR A 414 16.15 15.94 2.00
C THR A 414 15.56 16.97 2.96
N ARG A 415 14.49 16.62 3.67
CA ARG A 415 13.85 17.51 4.65
C ARG A 415 14.85 17.97 5.71
N ASP A 416 15.60 17.05 6.32
CA ASP A 416 16.53 17.38 7.40
C ASP A 416 17.74 18.18 6.89
N ALA A 417 18.33 17.77 5.76
CA ALA A 417 19.46 18.48 5.15
C ALA A 417 19.09 19.92 4.77
N VAL A 418 17.93 20.09 4.10
CA VAL A 418 17.45 21.43 3.71
C VAL A 418 17.08 22.27 4.90
N SER A 419 16.41 21.72 5.92
CA SER A 419 16.09 22.45 7.16
C SER A 419 17.34 22.89 7.91
N ALA A 420 18.38 22.04 7.98
CA ALA A 420 19.65 22.40 8.61
C ALA A 420 20.41 23.52 7.86
N LEU A 421 20.36 23.53 6.53
CA LEU A 421 20.95 24.61 5.72
C LEU A 421 20.13 25.89 5.83
N ALA A 422 18.80 25.80 5.85
CA ALA A 422 17.89 26.92 5.99
C ALA A 422 18.10 27.65 7.34
N THR A 423 18.14 26.91 8.44
CA THR A 423 18.34 27.47 9.78
C THR A 423 19.72 28.12 9.97
N ARG A 424 20.72 27.72 9.16
CA ARG A 424 22.04 28.38 9.10
C ARG A 424 22.03 29.64 8.23
N GLY A 425 20.89 30.03 7.65
CA GLY A 425 20.76 31.21 6.81
C GLY A 425 21.32 31.11 5.40
N VAL A 426 21.68 29.87 4.93
CA VAL A 426 22.27 29.64 3.58
C VAL A 426 21.34 30.14 2.46
N PHE A 427 20.02 30.05 2.68
CA PHE A 427 18.99 30.45 1.68
C PHE A 427 18.45 31.87 1.93
N GLY A 428 19.08 32.65 2.85
CA GLY A 428 18.61 33.99 3.26
C GLY A 428 17.59 33.93 4.40
N GLU A 429 17.40 35.08 5.07
CA GLU A 429 16.57 35.17 6.29
C GLU A 429 15.11 34.76 6.08
N ALA A 430 14.55 35.06 4.91
CA ALA A 430 13.16 34.73 4.58
C ALA A 430 12.87 33.20 4.54
N LEU A 431 13.89 32.40 4.27
CA LEU A 431 13.79 30.94 4.20
C LEU A 431 14.44 30.22 5.41
N ALA A 432 14.91 30.95 6.40
CA ALA A 432 15.52 30.41 7.61
C ALA A 432 14.49 29.83 8.59
N THR A 433 13.57 28.99 8.08
CA THR A 433 12.46 28.42 8.84
C THR A 433 12.38 26.91 8.64
N PRO A 434 11.86 26.13 9.63
CA PRO A 434 11.69 24.68 9.50
C PRO A 434 10.80 24.25 8.33
N ILE A 435 9.88 25.12 7.89
CA ILE A 435 8.97 24.83 6.76
C ILE A 435 9.70 24.63 5.44
N THR A 436 10.89 25.25 5.27
CA THR A 436 11.65 25.20 4.01
C THR A 436 12.01 23.78 3.61
N GLY A 437 12.38 22.92 4.56
CA GLY A 437 12.67 21.51 4.30
C GLY A 437 11.44 20.76 3.80
N TYR A 438 10.28 20.98 4.38
CA TYR A 438 9.02 20.39 3.95
C TYR A 438 8.61 20.90 2.56
N ALA A 439 8.72 22.20 2.32
CA ALA A 439 8.35 22.82 1.05
C ALA A 439 9.19 22.28 -0.13
N VAL A 440 10.47 22.01 0.09
CA VAL A 440 11.34 21.41 -0.94
C VAL A 440 10.90 19.99 -1.26
N VAL A 441 10.56 19.18 -0.27
CA VAL A 441 10.09 17.79 -0.52
C VAL A 441 8.76 17.79 -1.27
N TYR A 442 7.75 18.52 -0.78
CA TYR A 442 6.45 18.61 -1.47
C TYR A 442 6.55 19.22 -2.87
N GLY A 443 7.45 20.20 -3.06
CA GLY A 443 7.76 20.75 -4.38
C GLY A 443 8.37 19.70 -5.31
N THR A 444 9.26 18.86 -4.80
CA THR A 444 9.84 17.73 -5.54
C THR A 444 8.78 16.72 -5.95
N GLU A 445 7.81 16.40 -5.08
CA GLU A 445 6.68 15.51 -5.40
C GLU A 445 5.83 16.07 -6.54
N ILE A 446 5.53 17.39 -6.53
CA ILE A 446 4.83 18.07 -7.63
C ILE A 446 5.60 17.91 -8.94
N VAL A 447 6.92 18.14 -8.94
CA VAL A 447 7.77 18.00 -10.14
C VAL A 447 7.77 16.56 -10.66
N LEU A 448 7.85 15.56 -9.76
CA LEU A 448 7.80 14.15 -10.13
C LEU A 448 6.44 13.73 -10.69
N LEU A 449 5.35 14.25 -10.14
CA LEU A 449 4.01 14.02 -10.67
C LEU A 449 3.84 14.67 -12.07
N LEU A 450 4.38 15.86 -12.32
CA LEU A 450 4.43 16.46 -13.65
C LEU A 450 5.25 15.60 -14.63
N ALA A 451 6.41 15.10 -14.19
CA ALA A 451 7.20 14.16 -15.00
C ALA A 451 6.44 12.86 -15.30
N THR A 452 5.65 12.37 -14.34
CA THR A 452 4.78 11.20 -14.51
C THR A 452 3.71 11.45 -15.57
N LEU A 453 3.05 12.62 -15.57
CA LEU A 453 2.10 13.00 -16.63
C LEU A 453 2.76 13.01 -18.00
N ILE A 454 3.95 13.59 -18.12
CA ILE A 454 4.70 13.61 -19.40
C ILE A 454 5.01 12.17 -19.85
N ALA A 455 5.42 11.29 -18.94
CA ALA A 455 5.70 9.89 -19.24
C ALA A 455 4.44 9.09 -19.65
N LEU A 456 3.25 9.49 -19.17
CA LEU A 456 1.95 8.88 -19.52
C LEU A 456 1.46 9.27 -20.92
N VAL A 457 1.79 10.46 -21.44
CA VAL A 457 1.26 10.96 -22.74
C VAL A 457 1.43 9.97 -23.89
N PRO A 458 2.61 9.35 -24.12
CA PRO A 458 2.75 8.41 -25.23
C PRO A 458 1.92 7.12 -25.07
N LEU A 459 1.65 6.69 -23.80
CA LEU A 459 0.80 5.52 -23.51
C LEU A 459 -0.68 5.80 -23.79
N LEU A 460 -1.13 7.03 -23.58
CA LEU A 460 -2.48 7.50 -23.94
C LEU A 460 -2.67 7.52 -25.45
N ARG A 461 -1.74 8.12 -26.19
CA ARG A 461 -1.81 8.26 -27.66
C ARG A 461 -1.75 6.91 -28.40
N SER A 462 -0.94 5.97 -27.91
CA SER A 462 -0.79 4.65 -28.58
C SER A 462 -2.08 3.83 -28.55
N ARG A 463 -2.99 4.06 -27.63
CA ARG A 463 -4.27 3.36 -27.53
C ARG A 463 -5.37 4.05 -28.35
N GLU A 464 -5.39 5.39 -28.39
CA GLU A 464 -6.31 6.12 -29.25
C GLU A 464 -6.09 5.79 -30.74
N ALA A 465 -4.82 5.59 -31.16
CA ALA A 465 -4.50 5.13 -32.50
C ALA A 465 -4.94 3.68 -32.76
N ALA A 466 -4.95 2.81 -31.75
CA ALA A 466 -5.42 1.44 -31.89
C ALA A 466 -6.96 1.34 -31.89
N ASP A 467 -7.65 2.14 -31.10
CA ASP A 467 -9.12 2.19 -31.06
C ASP A 467 -9.71 2.92 -32.30
N GLY A 468 -9.07 4.00 -32.78
CA GLY A 468 -9.45 4.71 -33.98
C GLY A 468 -9.16 3.95 -35.30
N GLY A 469 -8.22 3.01 -35.29
CA GLY A 469 -7.93 2.15 -36.45
C GLY A 469 -8.92 0.97 -36.61
N ASN A 470 -9.79 0.72 -35.67
CA ASN A 470 -10.76 -0.38 -35.70
C ASN A 470 -12.14 0.02 -36.27
N GLU A 471 -12.36 1.32 -36.54
CA GLU A 471 -13.64 1.80 -37.08
C GLU A 471 -13.77 1.68 -38.62
N VAL A 472 -12.72 1.29 -39.35
CA VAL A 472 -12.81 1.11 -40.81
C VAL A 472 -12.13 -0.21 -41.21
N ARG A 473 -12.77 -1.34 -40.94
CA ARG A 473 -12.60 -2.52 -41.78
C ARG A 473 -13.93 -2.76 -42.50
N PRO A 474 -14.04 -2.45 -43.82
CA PRO A 474 -15.16 -2.91 -44.63
C PRO A 474 -15.14 -4.43 -44.63
N GLU A 475 -16.25 -5.06 -44.24
CA GLU A 475 -16.46 -6.48 -44.42
C GLU A 475 -16.21 -6.83 -45.88
N LEU A 476 -15.19 -7.66 -46.17
CA LEU A 476 -15.04 -8.31 -47.44
C LEU A 476 -16.24 -9.19 -47.69
N PRO A 477 -16.93 -9.11 -48.85
CA PRO A 477 -18.08 -9.92 -49.11
C PRO A 477 -17.63 -11.38 -49.23
N VAL A 478 -18.17 -12.23 -48.32
CA VAL A 478 -18.04 -13.69 -48.39
C VAL A 478 -18.72 -14.11 -49.69
N ASN A 479 -17.95 -14.44 -50.68
CA ASN A 479 -18.40 -15.04 -51.95
C ASN A 479 -18.94 -16.44 -51.65
N ARG A 480 -20.25 -16.57 -51.55
CA ARG A 480 -20.95 -17.87 -51.61
C ARG A 480 -21.01 -18.26 -53.07
N ALA A 481 -20.14 -19.17 -53.48
CA ALA A 481 -20.29 -19.85 -54.77
C ALA A 481 -19.89 -21.33 -54.61
N ALA A 482 -20.90 -22.18 -54.90
CA ALA A 482 -20.92 -23.58 -55.25
C ALA A 482 -20.50 -24.61 -54.16
#